data_586af85d83ce1ac6bc0b7b1e384c164a
#
_entry.id   586af85d83ce1ac6bc0b7b1e384c164a
#
_cell.length_a   1.000
_cell.length_b   1.000
_cell.length_c   1.000
_cell.angle_alpha   90.00
_cell.angle_beta   90.00
_cell.angle_gamma   90.00
#
_symmetry.space_group_name_H-M   'P 1'
#
loop_
_entity.id
_entity.type
_entity.pdbx_description
1 polymer ?
#
loop_
_entity_poly.entity_id
_entity_poly.type
_entity_poly.pdbx_seq_one_letter_code
_entity_poly.pdbx_strand_id
1 'polypeptide(L)'
;MIEIKNVSKTYNGEKKALKNVSFNVNDGEIFAFIGHNGAGKTTMIKSIVGILDFEEGDILINNISIKESPVLCKKEMAYVPDNPDLYENMRAIDFINFICDMYEVSVEDRKENIDAYSKMFNIYDNLKDEISSFSHGMKQKVALIAALSHNPKVLIMDEPFVGLDPKSVYDMKEVMKSMAKEGKIIFFSTHILDVAEKLCNRVAIIKDGNIIKIGDMKEIKGDDSLEQVFLELGEE
;
A
#
# COMPACT_ATOMS: atom_id res chain seq x y z
N MET A 1 11.35 7.84 5.24
CA MET A 1 11.30 6.74 6.23
C MET A 1 9.93 6.68 6.90
N ILE A 2 9.38 5.47 7.12
CA ILE A 2 8.21 5.23 7.99
C ILE A 2 8.72 4.61 9.29
N GLU A 3 8.28 5.11 10.44
CA GLU A 3 8.58 4.52 11.75
C GLU A 3 7.27 4.22 12.49
N ILE A 4 7.09 2.97 12.89
CA ILE A 4 5.98 2.51 13.74
C ILE A 4 6.55 2.26 15.14
N LYS A 5 6.00 2.94 16.16
CA LYS A 5 6.50 2.92 17.54
C LYS A 5 5.42 2.48 18.51
N ASN A 6 5.50 1.24 18.97
CA ASN A 6 4.64 0.65 20.01
C ASN A 6 3.13 0.80 19.74
N VAL A 7 2.71 0.64 18.48
CA VAL A 7 1.33 0.84 18.07
C VAL A 7 0.45 -0.31 18.54
N SER A 8 -0.62 0.04 19.29
CA SER A 8 -1.66 -0.88 19.73
C SER A 8 -3.03 -0.41 19.28
N LYS A 9 -3.85 -1.37 18.79
CA LYS A 9 -5.22 -1.10 18.36
C LYS A 9 -6.18 -2.18 18.84
N THR A 10 -7.27 -1.74 19.50
CA THR A 10 -8.33 -2.62 20.00
C THR A 10 -9.66 -2.21 19.37
N TYR A 11 -10.42 -3.17 18.84
CA TYR A 11 -11.77 -2.95 18.35
C TYR A 11 -12.79 -3.31 19.44
N ASN A 12 -13.74 -2.41 19.68
CA ASN A 12 -14.87 -2.60 20.64
C ASN A 12 -14.45 -3.03 22.06
N GLY A 13 -13.22 -2.67 22.48
CA GLY A 13 -12.70 -2.99 23.80
C GLY A 13 -12.30 -4.47 24.03
N GLU A 14 -12.48 -5.35 23.05
CA GLU A 14 -12.26 -6.79 23.21
C GLU A 14 -11.16 -7.33 22.31
N LYS A 15 -11.24 -7.06 21.01
CA LYS A 15 -10.33 -7.63 20.02
C LYS A 15 -9.11 -6.74 19.79
N LYS A 16 -7.94 -7.13 20.36
CA LYS A 16 -6.65 -6.49 20.05
C LYS A 16 -6.18 -6.89 18.65
N ALA A 17 -6.33 -5.97 17.69
CA ALA A 17 -5.92 -6.17 16.31
C ALA A 17 -4.43 -5.85 16.07
N LEU A 18 -3.84 -4.96 16.88
CA LEU A 18 -2.41 -4.68 16.93
C LEU A 18 -1.96 -4.65 18.39
N LYS A 19 -0.81 -5.26 18.68
CA LYS A 19 -0.29 -5.45 20.04
C LYS A 19 1.15 -4.98 20.11
N ASN A 20 1.34 -3.71 20.49
CA ASN A 20 2.67 -3.11 20.69
C ASN A 20 3.60 -3.28 19.47
N VAL A 21 3.09 -3.02 18.27
CA VAL A 21 3.82 -3.23 17.02
C VAL A 21 4.84 -2.13 16.80
N SER A 22 6.09 -2.51 16.53
CA SER A 22 7.19 -1.58 16.25
C SER A 22 8.04 -2.10 15.10
N PHE A 23 8.26 -1.26 14.09
CA PHE A 23 9.21 -1.49 13.00
C PHE A 23 9.44 -0.20 12.21
N ASN A 24 10.39 -0.25 11.29
CA ASN A 24 10.65 0.85 10.36
C ASN A 24 10.72 0.36 8.92
N VAL A 25 10.43 1.27 7.98
CA VAL A 25 10.67 1.09 6.54
C VAL A 25 11.51 2.24 6.04
N ASN A 26 12.64 1.94 5.40
CA ASN A 26 13.60 2.94 4.96
C ASN A 26 13.28 3.43 3.54
N ASP A 27 13.88 4.56 3.18
CA ASP A 27 13.79 5.11 1.84
C ASP A 27 14.39 4.12 0.81
N GLY A 28 13.73 3.97 -0.33
CA GLY A 28 14.11 3.02 -1.37
C GLY A 28 13.74 1.57 -1.11
N GLU A 29 13.01 1.27 -0.04
CA GLU A 29 12.56 -0.10 0.25
C GLU A 29 11.21 -0.43 -0.40
N ILE A 30 11.12 -1.66 -0.91
CA ILE A 30 9.86 -2.34 -1.16
C ILE A 30 9.64 -3.30 0.00
N PHE A 31 8.66 -3.00 0.84
CA PHE A 31 8.40 -3.70 2.09
C PHE A 31 7.05 -4.42 2.04
N ALA A 32 7.08 -5.74 2.26
CA ALA A 32 5.85 -6.54 2.37
C ALA A 32 5.44 -6.75 3.83
N PHE A 33 4.15 -6.58 4.09
CA PHE A 33 3.51 -6.87 5.36
C PHE A 33 2.58 -8.07 5.19
N ILE A 34 3.02 -9.25 5.60
CA ILE A 34 2.35 -10.52 5.30
C ILE A 34 1.73 -11.15 6.55
N GLY A 35 0.65 -11.88 6.37
CA GLY A 35 -0.08 -12.55 7.45
C GLY A 35 -1.40 -13.11 6.96
N HIS A 36 -2.00 -13.99 7.75
CA HIS A 36 -3.33 -14.53 7.46
C HIS A 36 -4.43 -13.46 7.47
N ASN A 37 -5.60 -13.80 6.95
CA ASN A 37 -6.76 -12.93 7.05
C ASN A 37 -7.12 -12.72 8.53
N GLY A 38 -7.32 -11.45 8.90
CA GLY A 38 -7.58 -11.08 10.30
C GLY A 38 -6.34 -10.92 11.18
N ALA A 39 -5.12 -11.12 10.67
CA ALA A 39 -3.87 -10.96 11.43
C ALA A 39 -3.56 -9.52 11.88
N GLY A 40 -4.21 -8.51 11.26
CA GLY A 40 -4.00 -7.09 11.57
C GLY A 40 -3.45 -6.26 10.41
N LYS A 41 -3.25 -6.82 9.21
CA LYS A 41 -2.65 -6.14 8.05
C LYS A 41 -3.37 -4.85 7.67
N THR A 42 -4.66 -4.94 7.34
CA THR A 42 -5.49 -3.77 6.98
C THR A 42 -5.59 -2.77 8.13
N THR A 43 -5.61 -3.25 9.39
CA THR A 43 -5.60 -2.37 10.57
C THR A 43 -4.32 -1.55 10.62
N MET A 44 -3.15 -2.17 10.42
CA MET A 44 -1.86 -1.46 10.37
C MET A 44 -1.84 -0.45 9.22
N ILE A 45 -2.22 -0.86 8.01
CA ILE A 45 -2.27 0.04 6.85
C ILE A 45 -3.16 1.26 7.12
N LYS A 46 -4.40 1.03 7.59
CA LYS A 46 -5.33 2.13 7.90
C LYS A 46 -4.83 3.05 9.01
N SER A 47 -4.06 2.52 9.97
CA SER A 47 -3.39 3.33 10.99
C SER A 47 -2.25 4.16 10.40
N ILE A 48 -1.41 3.61 9.51
CA ILE A 48 -0.31 4.34 8.85
C ILE A 48 -0.86 5.51 8.01
N VAL A 49 -1.96 5.30 7.28
CA VAL A 49 -2.53 6.35 6.43
C VAL A 49 -3.47 7.30 7.19
N GLY A 50 -3.62 7.13 8.51
CA GLY A 50 -4.43 8.00 9.35
C GLY A 50 -5.93 7.97 9.02
N ILE A 51 -6.45 6.81 8.60
CA ILE A 51 -7.88 6.52 8.45
C ILE A 51 -8.44 5.91 9.74
N LEU A 52 -7.59 5.19 10.47
CA LEU A 52 -7.96 4.52 11.71
C LEU A 52 -7.08 5.02 12.85
N ASP A 53 -7.74 5.52 13.90
CA ASP A 53 -7.06 5.90 15.15
C ASP A 53 -6.61 4.67 15.94
N PHE A 54 -5.52 4.83 16.67
CA PHE A 54 -4.95 3.80 17.54
C PHE A 54 -4.69 4.37 18.94
N GLU A 55 -4.75 3.49 19.96
CA GLU A 55 -4.75 3.91 21.36
C GLU A 55 -3.35 4.25 21.86
N GLU A 56 -2.36 3.42 21.53
CA GLU A 56 -0.99 3.55 22.05
C GLU A 56 0.02 3.69 20.91
N GLY A 57 1.16 4.30 21.21
CA GLY A 57 2.27 4.46 20.29
C GLY A 57 2.14 5.65 19.36
N ASP A 58 2.99 5.71 18.34
CA ASP A 58 2.99 6.71 17.29
C ASP A 58 3.45 6.13 15.96
N ILE A 59 3.09 6.81 14.87
CA ILE A 59 3.54 6.51 13.50
C ILE A 59 4.11 7.79 12.92
N LEU A 60 5.36 7.72 12.48
CA LEU A 60 6.06 8.85 11.88
C LEU A 60 6.26 8.61 10.38
N ILE A 61 5.90 9.60 9.59
CA ILE A 61 6.18 9.66 8.15
C ILE A 61 7.19 10.77 7.93
N ASN A 62 8.40 10.43 7.52
CA ASN A 62 9.50 11.40 7.38
C ASN A 62 9.71 12.26 8.64
N ASN A 63 9.73 11.62 9.82
CA ASN A 63 9.83 12.22 11.15
C ASN A 63 8.63 13.11 11.55
N ILE A 64 7.51 13.09 10.83
CA ILE A 64 6.30 13.84 11.17
C ILE A 64 5.27 12.84 11.74
N SER A 65 4.75 13.11 12.94
CA SER A 65 3.74 12.27 13.59
C SER A 65 2.40 12.36 12.86
N ILE A 66 1.81 11.19 12.57
CA ILE A 66 0.48 11.10 11.95
C ILE A 66 -0.62 11.62 12.90
N LYS A 67 -0.41 11.55 14.22
CA LYS A 67 -1.34 12.07 15.22
C LYS A 67 -1.30 13.59 15.30
N GLU A 68 -0.10 14.17 15.24
CA GLU A 68 0.09 15.62 15.41
C GLU A 68 -0.16 16.40 14.11
N SER A 69 0.26 15.84 12.97
CA SER A 69 0.22 16.54 11.68
C SER A 69 -0.27 15.62 10.56
N PRO A 70 -1.52 15.08 10.66
CA PRO A 70 -2.02 14.09 9.70
C PRO A 70 -2.07 14.60 8.26
N VAL A 71 -2.38 15.87 8.05
CA VAL A 71 -2.43 16.47 6.70
C VAL A 71 -1.05 16.51 6.04
N LEU A 72 -0.01 16.87 6.80
CA LEU A 72 1.36 16.89 6.28
C LEU A 72 1.83 15.47 5.91
N CYS A 73 1.53 14.48 6.76
CA CYS A 73 1.83 13.10 6.45
C CYS A 73 1.09 12.62 5.19
N LYS A 74 -0.20 12.94 5.07
CA LYS A 74 -1.03 12.53 3.91
C LYS A 74 -0.54 13.15 2.60
N LYS A 75 0.00 14.36 2.60
CA LYS A 75 0.61 14.99 1.41
C LYS A 75 1.82 14.22 0.87
N GLU A 76 2.51 13.46 1.71
CA GLU A 76 3.67 12.65 1.33
C GLU A 76 3.29 11.24 0.82
N MET A 77 2.04 10.81 1.06
CA MET A 77 1.60 9.43 0.85
C MET A 77 0.53 9.30 -0.23
N ALA A 78 0.51 8.15 -0.89
CA ALA A 78 -0.66 7.64 -1.60
C ALA A 78 -1.14 6.34 -0.95
N TYR A 79 -2.45 6.13 -0.95
CA TYR A 79 -3.07 4.91 -0.46
C TYR A 79 -3.97 4.27 -1.50
N VAL A 80 -3.78 2.98 -1.72
CA VAL A 80 -4.64 2.14 -2.57
C VAL A 80 -5.22 1.03 -1.71
N PRO A 81 -6.53 1.04 -1.42
CA PRO A 81 -7.20 -0.02 -0.66
C PRO A 81 -7.38 -1.30 -1.50
N ASP A 82 -7.60 -2.43 -0.82
CA ASP A 82 -7.97 -3.72 -1.44
C ASP A 82 -9.25 -3.60 -2.29
N ASN A 83 -10.25 -2.90 -1.77
CA ASN A 83 -11.48 -2.62 -2.52
C ASN A 83 -11.63 -1.09 -2.67
N PRO A 84 -11.31 -0.52 -3.86
CA PRO A 84 -11.43 0.90 -4.08
C PRO A 84 -12.89 1.34 -4.06
N ASP A 85 -13.24 2.15 -3.05
CA ASP A 85 -14.54 2.83 -2.96
C ASP A 85 -14.45 4.16 -3.73
N LEU A 86 -14.65 4.09 -5.04
CA LEU A 86 -14.56 5.24 -5.94
C LEU A 86 -15.93 5.89 -6.11
N TYR A 87 -15.93 7.17 -6.48
CA TYR A 87 -17.17 7.88 -6.82
C TYR A 87 -17.75 7.35 -8.14
N GLU A 88 -18.63 6.35 -8.06
CA GLU A 88 -19.12 5.58 -9.20
C GLU A 88 -19.81 6.42 -10.28
N ASN A 89 -20.45 7.53 -9.92
CA ASN A 89 -21.11 8.47 -10.84
C ASN A 89 -20.16 9.46 -11.51
N MET A 90 -18.86 9.36 -11.26
CA MET A 90 -17.84 10.15 -11.95
C MET A 90 -17.24 9.37 -13.12
N ARG A 91 -16.78 10.10 -14.16
CA ARG A 91 -15.90 9.49 -15.16
C ARG A 91 -14.53 9.23 -14.53
N ALA A 92 -13.84 8.19 -14.99
CA ALA A 92 -12.52 7.84 -14.45
C ALA A 92 -11.53 9.01 -14.50
N ILE A 93 -11.50 9.75 -15.62
CA ILE A 93 -10.61 10.93 -15.77
C ILE A 93 -10.96 12.05 -14.78
N ASP A 94 -12.25 12.28 -14.49
CA ASP A 94 -12.67 13.33 -13.57
C ASP A 94 -12.29 12.96 -12.12
N PHE A 95 -12.43 11.69 -11.75
CA PHE A 95 -11.98 11.18 -10.45
C PHE A 95 -10.46 11.35 -10.29
N ILE A 96 -9.66 10.95 -11.28
CA ILE A 96 -8.19 11.08 -11.21
C ILE A 96 -7.80 12.56 -11.12
N ASN A 97 -8.41 13.43 -11.92
CA ASN A 97 -8.17 14.88 -11.83
C ASN A 97 -8.55 15.44 -10.46
N PHE A 98 -9.67 15.03 -9.89
CA PHE A 98 -10.09 15.43 -8.54
C PHE A 98 -9.04 15.09 -7.49
N ILE A 99 -8.46 13.87 -7.53
CA ILE A 99 -7.36 13.49 -6.65
C ILE A 99 -6.13 14.36 -6.91
N CYS A 100 -5.76 14.59 -8.16
CA CYS A 100 -4.64 15.47 -8.50
C CYS A 100 -4.84 16.92 -8.00
N ASP A 101 -6.07 17.44 -8.04
CA ASP A 101 -6.40 18.75 -7.48
C ASP A 101 -6.18 18.81 -5.97
N MET A 102 -6.57 17.75 -5.22
CA MET A 102 -6.37 17.67 -3.78
C MET A 102 -4.88 17.65 -3.39
N TYR A 103 -4.02 17.11 -4.25
CA TYR A 103 -2.56 17.09 -4.06
C TYR A 103 -1.84 18.25 -4.76
N GLU A 104 -2.57 19.23 -5.29
CA GLU A 104 -2.02 20.46 -5.92
C GLU A 104 -1.08 20.13 -7.09
N VAL A 105 -1.35 19.06 -7.85
CA VAL A 105 -0.54 18.64 -9.01
C VAL A 105 -0.77 19.61 -10.17
N SER A 106 0.32 20.07 -10.82
CA SER A 106 0.23 20.96 -11.98
C SER A 106 -0.56 20.33 -13.14
N VAL A 107 -1.11 21.15 -14.02
CA VAL A 107 -1.87 20.66 -15.18
C VAL A 107 -0.96 19.86 -16.12
N GLU A 108 0.29 20.29 -16.28
CA GLU A 108 1.29 19.66 -17.12
C GLU A 108 1.67 18.28 -16.59
N ASP A 109 2.08 18.20 -15.31
CA ASP A 109 2.49 16.94 -14.66
C ASP A 109 1.35 15.93 -14.61
N ARG A 110 0.12 16.38 -14.26
CA ARG A 110 -1.03 15.46 -14.22
C ARG A 110 -1.35 14.86 -15.58
N LYS A 111 -1.28 15.67 -16.64
CA LYS A 111 -1.54 15.21 -18.00
C LYS A 111 -0.53 14.15 -18.41
N GLU A 112 0.76 14.38 -18.17
CA GLU A 112 1.83 13.46 -18.48
C GLU A 112 1.66 12.15 -17.70
N ASN A 113 1.44 12.23 -16.38
CA ASN A 113 1.31 11.08 -15.50
C ASN A 113 0.05 10.25 -15.82
N ILE A 114 -1.09 10.91 -16.02
CA ILE A 114 -2.35 10.21 -16.36
C ILE A 114 -2.20 9.49 -17.69
N ASP A 115 -1.66 10.15 -18.72
CA ASP A 115 -1.43 9.56 -20.03
C ASP A 115 -0.49 8.35 -19.94
N ALA A 116 0.63 8.48 -19.24
CA ALA A 116 1.62 7.41 -19.09
C ALA A 116 1.02 6.19 -18.37
N TYR A 117 0.45 6.39 -17.19
CA TYR A 117 -0.07 5.28 -16.38
C TYR A 117 -1.34 4.65 -16.98
N SER A 118 -2.24 5.43 -17.61
CA SER A 118 -3.43 4.87 -18.23
C SER A 118 -3.13 4.00 -19.46
N LYS A 119 -2.12 4.37 -20.24
CA LYS A 119 -1.61 3.55 -21.35
C LYS A 119 -0.91 2.28 -20.82
N MET A 120 -0.06 2.43 -19.79
CA MET A 120 0.63 1.30 -19.15
C MET A 120 -0.36 0.24 -18.63
N PHE A 121 -1.38 0.66 -17.89
CA PHE A 121 -2.40 -0.25 -17.33
C PHE A 121 -3.53 -0.61 -18.31
N ASN A 122 -3.42 -0.19 -19.58
CA ASN A 122 -4.37 -0.50 -20.66
C ASN A 122 -5.82 -0.12 -20.31
N ILE A 123 -6.04 1.12 -19.86
CA ILE A 123 -7.35 1.70 -19.52
C ILE A 123 -7.56 3.09 -20.17
N TYR A 124 -6.63 3.53 -20.99
CA TYR A 124 -6.62 4.88 -21.59
C TYR A 124 -7.91 5.21 -22.33
N ASP A 125 -8.41 4.27 -23.14
CA ASP A 125 -9.63 4.46 -23.95
C ASP A 125 -10.90 4.54 -23.09
N ASN A 126 -10.85 4.01 -21.87
CA ASN A 126 -11.98 4.01 -20.92
C ASN A 126 -11.98 5.19 -19.96
N LEU A 127 -11.00 6.09 -20.01
CA LEU A 127 -10.91 7.20 -19.05
C LEU A 127 -12.15 8.12 -19.05
N LYS A 128 -12.91 8.15 -20.16
CA LYS A 128 -14.12 8.97 -20.31
C LYS A 128 -15.40 8.26 -19.85
N ASP A 129 -15.33 6.97 -19.58
CA ASP A 129 -16.47 6.17 -19.13
C ASP A 129 -16.73 6.39 -17.64
N GLU A 130 -17.96 6.19 -17.20
CA GLU A 130 -18.33 6.23 -15.78
C GLU A 130 -17.77 5.03 -15.03
N ILE A 131 -17.26 5.28 -13.82
CA ILE A 131 -16.67 4.26 -12.94
C ILE A 131 -17.69 3.17 -12.57
N SER A 132 -18.98 3.50 -12.54
CA SER A 132 -20.08 2.55 -12.33
C SER A 132 -20.09 1.38 -13.33
N SER A 133 -19.60 1.60 -14.56
CA SER A 133 -19.53 0.57 -15.60
C SER A 133 -18.29 -0.33 -15.49
N PHE A 134 -17.36 -0.04 -14.56
CA PHE A 134 -16.07 -0.71 -14.49
C PHE A 134 -16.13 -2.00 -13.68
N SER A 135 -15.39 -3.01 -14.16
CA SER A 135 -15.09 -4.19 -13.36
C SER A 135 -14.22 -3.83 -12.14
N HIS A 136 -14.15 -4.71 -11.15
CA HIS A 136 -13.28 -4.51 -9.98
C HIS A 136 -11.82 -4.23 -10.38
N GLY A 137 -11.26 -4.98 -11.32
CA GLY A 137 -9.90 -4.75 -11.81
C GLY A 137 -9.71 -3.39 -12.51
N MET A 138 -10.73 -2.90 -13.24
CA MET A 138 -10.68 -1.55 -13.82
C MET A 138 -10.74 -0.46 -12.73
N LYS A 139 -11.58 -0.63 -11.71
CA LYS A 139 -11.63 0.28 -10.54
C LYS A 139 -10.29 0.31 -9.82
N GLN A 140 -9.65 -0.85 -9.64
CA GLN A 140 -8.31 -0.96 -9.05
C GLN A 140 -7.27 -0.19 -9.88
N LYS A 141 -7.30 -0.30 -11.23
CA LYS A 141 -6.42 0.47 -12.12
C LYS A 141 -6.64 1.98 -11.99
N VAL A 142 -7.89 2.44 -11.91
CA VAL A 142 -8.19 3.87 -11.70
C VAL A 142 -7.63 4.36 -10.37
N ALA A 143 -7.80 3.60 -9.29
CA ALA A 143 -7.23 3.93 -7.98
C ALA A 143 -5.69 4.00 -8.01
N LEU A 144 -5.04 3.05 -8.68
CA LEU A 144 -3.58 3.04 -8.89
C LEU A 144 -3.12 4.27 -9.68
N ILE A 145 -3.79 4.59 -10.79
CA ILE A 145 -3.44 5.77 -11.61
C ILE A 145 -3.59 7.04 -10.78
N ALA A 146 -4.69 7.21 -10.06
CA ALA A 146 -4.90 8.36 -9.19
C ALA A 146 -3.81 8.49 -8.13
N ALA A 147 -3.44 7.37 -7.48
CA ALA A 147 -2.39 7.30 -6.47
C ALA A 147 -1.00 7.64 -7.04
N LEU A 148 -0.68 7.18 -8.25
CA LEU A 148 0.62 7.40 -8.87
C LEU A 148 0.73 8.79 -9.51
N SER A 149 -0.38 9.38 -9.96
CA SER A 149 -0.39 10.65 -10.70
C SER A 149 0.06 11.85 -9.90
N HIS A 150 -0.02 11.81 -8.56
CA HIS A 150 0.51 12.88 -7.72
C HIS A 150 1.95 12.63 -7.22
N ASN A 151 2.63 11.59 -7.75
CA ASN A 151 4.04 11.32 -7.52
C ASN A 151 4.44 11.19 -6.03
N PRO A 152 3.81 10.30 -5.25
CA PRO A 152 3.99 10.20 -3.81
C PRO A 152 5.40 9.76 -3.43
N LYS A 153 5.89 10.19 -2.25
CA LYS A 153 7.14 9.67 -1.67
C LYS A 153 6.94 8.31 -1.00
N VAL A 154 5.72 8.05 -0.54
CA VAL A 154 5.34 6.80 0.13
C VAL A 154 4.08 6.25 -0.55
N LEU A 155 4.19 5.07 -1.14
CA LEU A 155 3.06 4.34 -1.72
C LEU A 155 2.65 3.21 -0.78
N ILE A 156 1.42 3.27 -0.27
CA ILE A 156 0.86 2.30 0.66
C ILE A 156 -0.31 1.59 -0.02
N MET A 157 -0.31 0.25 0.00
CA MET A 157 -1.31 -0.54 -0.70
C MET A 157 -1.77 -1.74 0.12
N ASP A 158 -3.08 -2.00 0.12
CA ASP A 158 -3.65 -3.19 0.73
C ASP A 158 -4.01 -4.18 -0.38
N GLU A 159 -3.35 -5.36 -0.39
CA GLU A 159 -3.55 -6.44 -1.37
C GLU A 159 -3.54 -5.99 -2.85
N PRO A 160 -2.54 -5.23 -3.33
CA PRO A 160 -2.59 -4.47 -4.59
C PRO A 160 -2.67 -5.32 -5.87
N PHE A 161 -2.42 -6.63 -5.77
CA PHE A 161 -2.36 -7.52 -6.94
C PHE A 161 -3.66 -8.29 -7.17
N VAL A 162 -4.59 -8.21 -6.22
CA VAL A 162 -5.90 -8.88 -6.31
C VAL A 162 -6.74 -8.20 -7.39
N GLY A 163 -7.31 -9.01 -8.29
CA GLY A 163 -8.20 -8.51 -9.36
C GLY A 163 -7.50 -7.92 -10.58
N LEU A 164 -6.17 -7.78 -10.58
CA LEU A 164 -5.40 -7.33 -11.74
C LEU A 164 -5.08 -8.50 -12.70
N ASP A 165 -5.08 -8.20 -13.99
CA ASP A 165 -4.60 -9.12 -15.01
C ASP A 165 -3.07 -9.28 -14.94
N PRO A 166 -2.50 -10.39 -15.49
CA PRO A 166 -1.05 -10.67 -15.37
C PRO A 166 -0.15 -9.56 -15.92
N LYS A 167 -0.58 -8.87 -16.97
CA LYS A 167 0.19 -7.75 -17.54
C LYS A 167 0.21 -6.58 -16.57
N SER A 168 -0.94 -6.19 -16.02
CA SER A 168 -1.04 -5.10 -15.04
C SER A 168 -0.25 -5.40 -13.76
N VAL A 169 -0.22 -6.67 -13.30
CA VAL A 169 0.64 -7.10 -12.19
C VAL A 169 2.13 -6.90 -12.53
N TYR A 170 2.55 -7.27 -13.74
CA TYR A 170 3.93 -7.07 -14.19
C TYR A 170 4.28 -5.57 -14.23
N ASP A 171 3.43 -4.76 -14.88
CA ASP A 171 3.66 -3.33 -15.04
C ASP A 171 3.72 -2.64 -13.65
N MET A 172 2.84 -3.02 -12.71
CA MET A 172 2.86 -2.50 -11.34
C MET A 172 4.15 -2.84 -10.61
N LYS A 173 4.67 -4.06 -10.75
CA LYS A 173 5.97 -4.44 -10.17
C LYS A 173 7.11 -3.58 -10.71
N GLU A 174 7.11 -3.27 -11.99
CA GLU A 174 8.13 -2.41 -12.60
C GLU A 174 8.02 -0.95 -12.08
N VAL A 175 6.79 -0.43 -11.92
CA VAL A 175 6.54 0.87 -11.29
C VAL A 175 7.10 0.89 -9.86
N MET A 176 6.79 -0.11 -9.04
CA MET A 176 7.29 -0.21 -7.66
C MET A 176 8.83 -0.23 -7.61
N LYS A 177 9.47 -1.00 -8.49
CA LYS A 177 10.94 -1.04 -8.59
C LYS A 177 11.54 0.31 -9.02
N SER A 178 10.90 1.00 -9.97
CA SER A 178 11.34 2.33 -10.40
C SER A 178 11.25 3.34 -9.26
N MET A 179 10.12 3.38 -8.57
CA MET A 179 9.91 4.26 -7.42
C MET A 179 10.93 4.00 -6.31
N ALA A 180 11.20 2.73 -5.99
CA ALA A 180 12.20 2.36 -4.99
C ALA A 180 13.63 2.82 -5.38
N LYS A 181 14.00 2.69 -6.66
CA LYS A 181 15.29 3.21 -7.17
C LYS A 181 15.40 4.73 -7.04
N GLU A 182 14.29 5.45 -7.10
CA GLU A 182 14.21 6.89 -6.87
C GLU A 182 14.24 7.28 -5.37
N GLY A 183 14.38 6.30 -4.48
CA GLY A 183 14.40 6.52 -3.03
C GLY A 183 13.02 6.60 -2.40
N LYS A 184 11.93 6.32 -3.14
CA LYS A 184 10.58 6.28 -2.60
C LYS A 184 10.32 4.98 -1.84
N ILE A 185 9.37 5.02 -0.92
CA ILE A 185 8.99 3.88 -0.10
C ILE A 185 7.75 3.21 -0.69
N ILE A 186 7.78 1.90 -0.81
CA ILE A 186 6.63 1.08 -1.15
C ILE A 186 6.33 0.16 0.02
N PHE A 187 5.16 0.31 0.62
CA PHE A 187 4.65 -0.55 1.67
C PHE A 187 3.36 -1.21 1.22
N PHE A 188 3.27 -2.52 1.24
CA PHE A 188 2.03 -3.19 0.88
C PHE A 188 1.77 -4.44 1.73
N SER A 189 0.49 -4.73 1.94
CA SER A 189 0.08 -6.03 2.47
C SER A 189 -0.12 -7.03 1.34
N THR A 190 0.13 -8.29 1.63
CA THR A 190 -0.28 -9.39 0.75
C THR A 190 -0.35 -10.72 1.49
N HIS A 191 -1.15 -11.63 0.94
CA HIS A 191 -1.13 -13.06 1.26
C HIS A 191 -0.48 -13.90 0.14
N ILE A 192 -0.06 -13.26 -0.96
CA ILE A 192 0.61 -13.92 -2.09
C ILE A 192 2.12 -13.93 -1.86
N LEU A 193 2.61 -14.97 -1.19
CA LEU A 193 3.98 -15.05 -0.71
C LEU A 193 5.03 -15.05 -1.83
N ASP A 194 4.74 -15.73 -2.95
CA ASP A 194 5.62 -15.76 -4.14
C ASP A 194 5.88 -14.36 -4.73
N VAL A 195 4.89 -13.47 -4.68
CA VAL A 195 5.05 -12.09 -5.12
C VAL A 195 5.94 -11.31 -4.15
N ALA A 196 5.70 -11.44 -2.85
CA ALA A 196 6.51 -10.79 -1.84
C ALA A 196 7.97 -11.24 -1.92
N GLU A 197 8.22 -12.56 -2.03
CA GLU A 197 9.56 -13.13 -2.11
C GLU A 197 10.38 -12.58 -3.28
N LYS A 198 9.76 -12.43 -4.46
CA LYS A 198 10.46 -11.99 -5.68
C LYS A 198 10.62 -10.48 -5.81
N LEU A 199 9.81 -9.71 -5.08
CA LEU A 199 9.73 -8.26 -5.27
C LEU A 199 10.37 -7.48 -4.12
N CYS A 200 10.26 -7.96 -2.88
CA CYS A 200 10.53 -7.15 -1.70
C CYS A 200 11.99 -7.26 -1.22
N ASN A 201 12.50 -6.15 -0.70
CA ASN A 201 13.78 -6.10 -0.01
C ASN A 201 13.64 -6.67 1.41
N ARG A 202 12.58 -6.24 2.12
CA ARG A 202 12.31 -6.62 3.51
C ARG A 202 10.85 -7.04 3.69
N VAL A 203 10.61 -7.81 4.72
CA VAL A 203 9.29 -8.35 5.04
C VAL A 203 9.06 -8.37 6.54
N ALA A 204 7.81 -8.13 6.95
CA ALA A 204 7.34 -8.42 8.28
C ALA A 204 6.18 -9.41 8.23
N ILE A 205 6.23 -10.43 9.09
CA ILE A 205 5.18 -11.43 9.25
C ILE A 205 4.39 -11.09 10.51
N ILE A 206 3.09 -10.87 10.35
CA ILE A 206 2.17 -10.59 11.45
C ILE A 206 1.22 -11.77 11.67
N LYS A 207 1.03 -12.16 12.95
CA LYS A 207 0.08 -13.18 13.41
C LYS A 207 -0.63 -12.65 14.66
N ASP A 208 -1.95 -12.63 14.66
CA ASP A 208 -2.80 -12.21 15.80
C ASP A 208 -2.40 -10.86 16.43
N GLY A 209 -2.07 -9.90 15.57
CA GLY A 209 -1.70 -8.54 15.97
C GLY A 209 -0.26 -8.36 16.45
N ASN A 210 0.59 -9.40 16.40
CA ASN A 210 2.00 -9.34 16.77
C ASN A 210 2.89 -9.54 15.55
N ILE A 211 4.02 -8.81 15.49
CA ILE A 211 5.09 -9.15 14.54
C ILE A 211 5.81 -10.39 15.07
N ILE A 212 5.79 -11.48 14.31
CA ILE A 212 6.46 -12.72 14.67
C ILE A 212 7.83 -12.84 14.03
N LYS A 213 8.05 -12.23 12.87
CA LYS A 213 9.34 -12.20 12.21
C LYS A 213 9.45 -10.94 11.35
N ILE A 214 10.62 -10.29 11.30
CA ILE A 214 10.89 -9.12 10.46
C ILE A 214 12.37 -9.07 10.10
N GLY A 215 12.69 -8.73 8.86
CA GLY A 215 14.08 -8.62 8.39
C GLY A 215 14.17 -8.57 6.88
N ASP A 216 15.41 -8.64 6.40
CA ASP A 216 15.70 -8.75 4.98
C ASP A 216 15.13 -10.05 4.42
N MET A 217 14.57 -9.99 3.20
CA MET A 217 13.93 -11.14 2.57
C MET A 217 14.86 -12.35 2.52
N LYS A 218 16.14 -12.14 2.21
CA LYS A 218 17.14 -13.22 2.14
C LYS A 218 17.40 -13.88 3.51
N GLU A 219 17.43 -13.07 4.58
CA GLU A 219 17.65 -13.57 5.95
C GLU A 219 16.42 -14.29 6.48
N ILE A 220 15.23 -13.80 6.16
CA ILE A 220 13.97 -14.38 6.58
C ILE A 220 13.76 -15.76 5.99
N LYS A 221 13.99 -15.93 4.70
CA LYS A 221 13.78 -17.20 4.02
C LYS A 221 14.96 -18.17 4.15
N GLY A 222 16.18 -17.68 4.30
CA GLY A 222 17.37 -18.54 4.27
C GLY A 222 17.46 -19.34 2.96
N ASP A 223 17.60 -20.67 3.08
CA ASP A 223 17.63 -21.61 1.96
C ASP A 223 16.22 -22.09 1.53
N ASP A 224 15.19 -21.79 2.33
CA ASP A 224 13.80 -22.19 2.10
C ASP A 224 13.03 -21.17 1.23
N SER A 225 11.77 -21.46 0.91
CA SER A 225 10.84 -20.48 0.35
C SER A 225 10.17 -19.68 1.48
N LEU A 226 9.72 -18.46 1.15
CA LEU A 226 8.93 -17.66 2.10
C LEU A 226 7.66 -18.40 2.55
N GLU A 227 7.09 -19.25 1.67
CA GLU A 227 5.92 -20.06 1.97
C GLU A 227 6.21 -21.11 3.05
N GLN A 228 7.34 -21.81 2.97
CA GLN A 228 7.76 -22.78 3.99
C GLN A 228 7.95 -22.11 5.35
N VAL A 229 8.69 -21.00 5.39
CA VAL A 229 8.88 -20.21 6.62
C VAL A 229 7.54 -19.74 7.21
N PHE A 230 6.61 -19.31 6.34
CA PHE A 230 5.30 -18.85 6.78
C PHE A 230 4.44 -19.99 7.36
N LEU A 231 4.50 -21.19 6.78
CA LEU A 231 3.79 -22.38 7.29
C LEU A 231 4.34 -22.81 8.66
N GLU A 232 5.66 -22.90 8.81
CA GLU A 232 6.30 -23.24 10.09
C GLU A 232 5.89 -22.28 11.22
N LEU A 233 5.91 -20.97 10.95
CA LEU A 233 5.47 -19.95 11.91
C LEU A 233 3.95 -19.96 12.16
N GLY A 234 3.18 -20.59 11.28
CA GLY A 234 1.74 -20.78 11.43
C GLY A 234 1.37 -21.90 12.39
N GLU A 235 2.21 -22.93 12.52
CA GLU A 235 2.00 -24.10 13.37
C GLU A 235 2.41 -23.88 14.84
N GLU A 236 3.23 -22.89 15.14
CA GLU A 236 3.58 -22.43 16.49
C GLU A 236 2.51 -21.46 17.06
#